data_fc59d8798940bd68e4cdd0696c637fb0
#
_entry.id   fc59d8798940bd68e4cdd0696c637fb0
#
_cell.length_a   1.000
_cell.length_b   1.000
_cell.length_c   1.000
_cell.angle_alpha   90.00
_cell.angle_beta   90.00
_cell.angle_gamma   90.00
#
_symmetry.space_group_name_H-M   'P 1'
#
loop_
_entity.id
_entity.type
_entity.pdbx_description
1 polymer ?
#
loop_
_entity_poly.entity_id
_entity_poly.type
_entity_poly.pdbx_seq_one_letter_code
_entity_poly.pdbx_strand_id
1 'polypeptide(L)'
;IASYSKGHGKTIWFRAEDAQNFQITLGPSVNKDGFLTAPGVFSADSVDLASAFLIETIPNELSGEIADIGSGWGYLSACVLAENPKIKTMHLIEDNATALDCARQNVTDPRASFHWANALTWRAPKLLDAILMNPPFHTGRSAEPSLGISFINTAARALRPGGVLYMVANAHLPYEPALEQSFVDVEVMARTTRFKIFCAKRGRNKIL
;
A
#
# COMPACT_ATOMS: atom_id res chain seq x y z
N ILE A 1 -6.91 -37.55 7.90
CA ILE A 1 -6.84 -36.08 7.80
C ILE A 1 -8.24 -35.53 8.00
N ALA A 2 -8.43 -34.59 8.90
CA ALA A 2 -9.68 -33.85 9.04
C ALA A 2 -9.40 -32.34 8.97
N SER A 3 -10.40 -31.53 8.64
CA SER A 3 -10.24 -30.09 8.56
C SER A 3 -11.50 -29.34 9.00
N TYR A 4 -11.31 -28.13 9.48
CA TYR A 4 -12.36 -27.18 9.84
C TYR A 4 -12.04 -25.81 9.26
N SER A 5 -13.01 -25.18 8.62
CA SER A 5 -12.84 -23.86 8.00
C SER A 5 -13.76 -22.84 8.68
N LYS A 6 -13.19 -21.71 9.16
CA LYS A 6 -13.93 -20.59 9.75
C LYS A 6 -13.13 -19.30 9.58
N GLY A 7 -13.82 -18.22 9.22
CA GLY A 7 -13.21 -16.89 9.20
C GLY A 7 -12.02 -16.77 8.23
N HIS A 8 -12.11 -17.35 7.03
CA HIS A 8 -11.05 -17.45 6.02
C HIS A 8 -9.82 -18.27 6.44
N GLY A 9 -9.83 -18.84 7.66
CA GLY A 9 -8.82 -19.78 8.11
C GLY A 9 -9.26 -21.22 7.90
N LYS A 10 -8.29 -22.11 7.71
CA LYS A 10 -8.51 -23.56 7.66
C LYS A 10 -7.58 -24.24 8.68
N THR A 11 -8.18 -24.90 9.66
CA THR A 11 -7.45 -25.78 10.59
C THR A 11 -7.43 -27.18 10.04
N ILE A 12 -6.28 -27.79 9.98
CA ILE A 12 -6.10 -29.16 9.51
C ILE A 12 -5.42 -29.92 10.63
N TRP A 13 -5.90 -31.14 10.93
CA TRP A 13 -5.23 -32.06 11.84
C TRP A 13 -5.15 -33.45 11.22
N PHE A 14 -4.02 -34.10 11.47
CA PHE A 14 -3.69 -35.40 10.90
C PHE A 14 -2.79 -36.17 11.89
N ARG A 15 -2.65 -37.49 11.68
CA ARG A 15 -1.71 -38.31 12.45
C ARG A 15 -0.29 -38.04 11.95
N ALA A 16 0.69 -38.13 12.84
CA ALA A 16 2.11 -37.90 12.51
C ALA A 16 2.62 -38.82 11.37
N GLU A 17 2.12 -40.02 11.30
CA GLU A 17 2.42 -40.99 10.24
C GLU A 17 1.94 -40.56 8.85
N ASP A 18 0.93 -39.70 8.78
CA ASP A 18 0.42 -39.10 7.53
C ASP A 18 1.24 -37.87 7.10
N ALA A 19 2.14 -37.35 7.93
CA ALA A 19 2.86 -36.08 7.68
C ALA A 19 3.75 -36.15 6.44
N GLN A 20 4.24 -37.34 6.07
CA GLN A 20 5.08 -37.54 4.88
C GLN A 20 4.38 -37.17 3.55
N ASN A 21 3.04 -37.16 3.55
CA ASN A 21 2.21 -36.80 2.39
C ASN A 21 1.79 -35.33 2.37
N PHE A 22 2.25 -34.56 3.36
CA PHE A 22 1.90 -33.14 3.50
C PHE A 22 3.05 -32.26 3.04
N GLN A 23 2.99 -31.77 1.82
CA GLN A 23 3.84 -30.67 1.36
C GLN A 23 3.09 -29.36 1.61
N ILE A 24 3.39 -28.70 2.73
CA ILE A 24 2.91 -27.34 2.98
C ILE A 24 4.05 -26.40 2.55
N THR A 25 3.91 -25.76 1.43
CA THR A 25 4.80 -24.67 1.04
C THR A 25 4.36 -23.43 1.81
N LEU A 26 4.99 -23.17 2.96
CA LEU A 26 4.70 -22.03 3.84
C LEU A 26 5.61 -20.83 3.58
N GLY A 27 6.48 -20.89 2.58
CA GLY A 27 7.47 -19.85 2.28
C GLY A 27 7.01 -18.87 1.22
N PRO A 28 7.78 -17.80 1.02
CA PRO A 28 7.60 -16.88 -0.09
C PRO A 28 7.66 -17.62 -1.42
N SER A 29 6.83 -17.18 -2.37
CA SER A 29 6.77 -17.71 -3.74
C SER A 29 6.50 -16.59 -4.73
N VAL A 30 6.92 -16.79 -5.97
CA VAL A 30 6.63 -15.83 -7.05
C VAL A 30 5.17 -15.99 -7.46
N ASN A 31 4.42 -14.89 -7.46
CA ASN A 31 3.04 -14.85 -7.91
C ASN A 31 2.94 -14.87 -9.45
N LYS A 32 1.72 -14.90 -9.99
CA LYS A 32 1.50 -14.96 -11.45
C LYS A 32 2.02 -13.74 -12.23
N ASP A 33 2.25 -12.62 -11.55
CA ASP A 33 2.73 -11.37 -12.15
C ASP A 33 4.25 -11.17 -11.96
N GLY A 34 4.96 -12.20 -11.46
CA GLY A 34 6.42 -12.22 -11.34
C GLY A 34 6.99 -11.60 -10.07
N PHE A 35 6.16 -11.25 -9.08
CA PHE A 35 6.60 -10.69 -7.81
C PHE A 35 6.67 -11.75 -6.72
N LEU A 36 7.68 -11.65 -5.87
CA LEU A 36 7.79 -12.46 -4.66
C LEU A 36 6.75 -12.00 -3.64
N THR A 37 5.97 -12.94 -3.16
CA THR A 37 4.94 -12.73 -2.14
C THR A 37 4.99 -13.86 -1.12
N ALA A 38 4.18 -13.80 -0.07
CA ALA A 38 4.10 -14.86 0.92
C ALA A 38 2.65 -15.09 1.36
N PRO A 39 2.33 -16.27 1.89
CA PRO A 39 1.02 -16.52 2.47
C PRO A 39 0.67 -15.52 3.57
N GLY A 40 -0.54 -14.95 3.51
CA GLY A 40 -1.04 -13.99 4.50
C GLY A 40 -0.68 -12.53 4.25
N VAL A 41 0.13 -12.20 3.22
CA VAL A 41 0.31 -10.82 2.79
C VAL A 41 -0.85 -10.37 1.90
N PHE A 42 -1.07 -9.08 1.83
CA PHE A 42 -2.12 -8.52 0.97
C PHE A 42 -1.86 -8.87 -0.50
N SER A 43 -2.91 -9.33 -1.20
CA SER A 43 -2.89 -9.65 -2.63
C SER A 43 -1.74 -10.58 -3.06
N ALA A 44 -1.52 -11.67 -2.28
CA ALA A 44 -0.40 -12.58 -2.48
C ALA A 44 -0.38 -13.27 -3.85
N ASP A 45 -1.55 -13.61 -4.40
CA ASP A 45 -1.67 -14.40 -5.63
C ASP A 45 -1.44 -13.58 -6.91
N SER A 46 -1.64 -12.26 -6.83
CA SER A 46 -1.56 -11.36 -8.00
C SER A 46 -1.47 -9.90 -7.61
N VAL A 47 -1.10 -9.05 -8.58
CA VAL A 47 -1.22 -7.60 -8.45
C VAL A 47 -2.67 -7.21 -8.15
N ASP A 48 -2.83 -6.37 -7.13
CA ASP A 48 -4.13 -5.81 -6.76
C ASP A 48 -4.64 -4.84 -7.83
N LEU A 49 -5.92 -5.00 -8.22
CA LEU A 49 -6.51 -4.21 -9.30
C LEU A 49 -6.59 -2.70 -8.97
N ALA A 50 -6.75 -2.34 -7.69
CA ALA A 50 -6.75 -0.95 -7.28
C ALA A 50 -5.34 -0.34 -7.42
N SER A 51 -4.32 -1.08 -6.99
CA SER A 51 -2.92 -0.68 -7.13
C SER A 51 -2.49 -0.55 -8.60
N ALA A 52 -2.91 -1.49 -9.45
CA ALA A 52 -2.65 -1.39 -10.89
C ALA A 52 -3.32 -0.15 -11.49
N PHE A 53 -4.58 0.11 -11.16
CA PHE A 53 -5.32 1.29 -11.63
C PHE A 53 -4.68 2.61 -11.15
N LEU A 54 -4.10 2.64 -9.93
CA LEU A 54 -3.35 3.79 -9.46
C LEU A 54 -2.12 4.06 -10.34
N ILE A 55 -1.31 3.04 -10.64
CA ILE A 55 -0.11 3.16 -11.49
C ILE A 55 -0.47 3.63 -12.90
N GLU A 56 -1.54 3.13 -13.49
CA GLU A 56 -2.00 3.55 -14.82
C GLU A 56 -2.46 5.01 -14.88
N THR A 57 -2.83 5.59 -13.72
CA THR A 57 -3.45 6.93 -13.64
C THR A 57 -2.46 8.02 -13.25
N ILE A 58 -1.48 7.73 -12.40
CA ILE A 58 -0.54 8.75 -11.89
C ILE A 58 0.43 9.22 -12.98
N PRO A 59 0.93 10.47 -12.91
CA PRO A 59 1.87 10.99 -13.90
C PRO A 59 3.26 10.34 -13.75
N ASN A 60 3.95 10.13 -14.87
CA ASN A 60 5.32 9.61 -14.95
C ASN A 60 6.39 10.72 -14.78
N GLU A 61 6.15 11.68 -13.89
CA GLU A 61 7.06 12.82 -13.65
C GLU A 61 7.32 13.05 -12.15
N LEU A 62 7.23 11.98 -11.36
CA LEU A 62 7.48 12.05 -9.93
C LEU A 62 8.97 12.30 -9.65
N SER A 63 9.25 13.11 -8.64
CA SER A 63 10.62 13.50 -8.29
C SER A 63 10.78 13.82 -6.82
N GLY A 64 12.02 13.75 -6.30
CA GLY A 64 12.35 14.11 -4.93
C GLY A 64 12.12 12.99 -3.92
N GLU A 65 11.64 13.34 -2.74
CA GLU A 65 11.39 12.42 -1.62
C GLU A 65 9.95 11.92 -1.72
N ILE A 66 9.76 10.61 -1.93
CA ILE A 66 8.46 9.97 -2.14
C ILE A 66 8.24 8.90 -1.07
N ALA A 67 6.99 8.66 -0.69
CA ALA A 67 6.64 7.52 0.15
C ALA A 67 5.49 6.69 -0.44
N ASP A 68 5.57 5.39 -0.21
CA ASP A 68 4.53 4.38 -0.42
C ASP A 68 4.05 3.94 0.97
N ILE A 69 2.88 4.42 1.39
CA ILE A 69 2.36 4.19 2.75
C ILE A 69 1.41 3.01 2.75
N GLY A 70 1.81 1.93 3.45
CA GLY A 70 1.19 0.62 3.34
C GLY A 70 1.67 -0.11 2.09
N SER A 71 3.00 -0.15 1.92
CA SER A 71 3.63 -0.58 0.66
C SER A 71 3.43 -2.06 0.31
N GLY A 72 2.97 -2.87 1.25
CA GLY A 72 2.86 -4.31 1.06
C GLY A 72 4.18 -4.92 0.61
N TRP A 73 4.12 -5.76 -0.42
CA TRP A 73 5.28 -6.38 -1.05
C TRP A 73 5.93 -5.52 -2.15
N GLY A 74 5.59 -4.21 -2.22
CA GLY A 74 6.35 -3.19 -2.95
C GLY A 74 5.95 -2.95 -4.39
N TYR A 75 4.76 -3.35 -4.86
CA TYR A 75 4.32 -3.19 -6.25
C TYR A 75 4.34 -1.73 -6.73
N LEU A 76 3.68 -0.82 -5.99
CA LEU A 76 3.62 0.61 -6.36
C LEU A 76 5.02 1.20 -6.45
N SER A 77 5.85 0.92 -5.46
CA SER A 77 7.24 1.39 -5.39
C SER A 77 8.09 0.88 -6.54
N ALA A 78 7.98 -0.41 -6.91
CA ALA A 78 8.71 -1.00 -8.03
C ALA A 78 8.35 -0.31 -9.35
N CYS A 79 7.06 -0.18 -9.65
CA CYS A 79 6.58 0.46 -10.88
C CYS A 79 7.01 1.93 -10.96
N VAL A 80 6.82 2.68 -9.87
CA VAL A 80 7.11 4.12 -9.86
C VAL A 80 8.60 4.41 -9.96
N LEU A 81 9.45 3.63 -9.32
CA LEU A 81 10.91 3.79 -9.42
C LEU A 81 11.43 3.50 -10.83
N ALA A 82 10.85 2.52 -11.54
CA ALA A 82 11.23 2.18 -12.90
C ALA A 82 10.99 3.33 -13.89
N GLU A 83 9.86 4.03 -13.75
CA GLU A 83 9.44 5.07 -14.69
C GLU A 83 9.91 6.49 -14.31
N ASN A 84 10.39 6.70 -13.07
CA ASN A 84 10.67 8.04 -12.55
C ASN A 84 12.13 8.19 -12.07
N PRO A 85 13.08 8.46 -12.98
CA PRO A 85 14.51 8.56 -12.64
C PRO A 85 14.85 9.79 -11.76
N LYS A 86 13.96 10.77 -11.64
CA LYS A 86 14.15 11.98 -10.82
C LYS A 86 13.79 11.77 -9.34
N ILE A 87 13.27 10.62 -8.95
CA ILE A 87 13.06 10.27 -7.55
C ILE A 87 14.44 10.16 -6.86
N LYS A 88 14.57 10.82 -5.73
CA LYS A 88 15.80 10.78 -4.89
C LYS A 88 15.72 9.63 -3.89
N THR A 89 14.60 9.51 -3.21
CA THR A 89 14.34 8.46 -2.24
C THR A 89 12.88 8.01 -2.35
N MET A 90 12.66 6.70 -2.36
CA MET A 90 11.35 6.07 -2.22
C MET A 90 11.30 5.38 -0.86
N HIS A 91 10.51 5.91 0.06
CA HIS A 91 10.29 5.31 1.36
C HIS A 91 9.14 4.31 1.27
N LEU A 92 9.39 3.04 1.60
CA LEU A 92 8.38 2.00 1.71
C LEU A 92 8.05 1.78 3.18
N ILE A 93 6.83 2.06 3.60
CA ILE A 93 6.37 1.94 4.98
C ILE A 93 5.36 0.80 5.07
N GLU A 94 5.69 -0.23 5.86
CA GLU A 94 4.86 -1.42 6.02
C GLU A 94 5.00 -1.98 7.44
N ASP A 95 3.90 -2.37 8.06
CA ASP A 95 3.89 -2.95 9.42
C ASP A 95 3.91 -4.49 9.42
N ASN A 96 3.60 -5.13 8.30
CA ASN A 96 3.77 -6.56 8.11
C ASN A 96 5.22 -6.87 7.69
N ALA A 97 6.01 -7.42 8.62
CA ALA A 97 7.41 -7.76 8.36
C ALA A 97 7.60 -8.69 7.16
N THR A 98 6.71 -9.68 6.99
CA THR A 98 6.78 -10.63 5.86
C THR A 98 6.54 -9.93 4.52
N ALA A 99 5.60 -9.00 4.45
CA ALA A 99 5.36 -8.20 3.25
C ALA A 99 6.57 -7.31 2.94
N LEU A 100 7.14 -6.66 3.95
CA LEU A 100 8.32 -5.82 3.79
C LEU A 100 9.55 -6.62 3.35
N ASP A 101 9.72 -7.86 3.82
CA ASP A 101 10.81 -8.75 3.38
C ASP A 101 10.64 -9.18 1.92
N CYS A 102 9.40 -9.37 1.46
CA CYS A 102 9.11 -9.55 0.04
C CYS A 102 9.43 -8.26 -0.75
N ALA A 103 9.05 -7.08 -0.22
CA ALA A 103 9.33 -5.80 -0.86
C ALA A 103 10.83 -5.56 -1.06
N ARG A 104 11.68 -5.93 -0.11
CA ARG A 104 13.15 -5.84 -0.22
C ARG A 104 13.72 -6.65 -1.40
N GLN A 105 13.07 -7.73 -1.77
CA GLN A 105 13.47 -8.58 -2.88
C GLN A 105 12.84 -8.14 -4.20
N ASN A 106 11.65 -7.56 -4.16
CA ASN A 106 10.97 -7.05 -5.34
C ASN A 106 11.50 -5.67 -5.79
N VAL A 107 11.97 -4.83 -4.85
CA VAL A 107 12.42 -3.46 -5.11
C VAL A 107 13.92 -3.39 -4.82
N THR A 108 14.73 -3.69 -5.83
CA THR A 108 16.21 -3.70 -5.73
C THR A 108 16.84 -2.35 -6.10
N ASP A 109 16.05 -1.34 -6.43
CA ASP A 109 16.52 0.00 -6.75
C ASP A 109 17.22 0.64 -5.53
N PRO A 110 18.45 1.16 -5.67
CA PRO A 110 19.20 1.74 -4.54
C PRO A 110 18.54 2.99 -3.93
N ARG A 111 17.57 3.60 -4.59
CA ARG A 111 16.79 4.72 -4.07
C ARG A 111 15.71 4.29 -3.06
N ALA A 112 15.42 2.99 -2.94
CA ALA A 112 14.43 2.45 -2.01
C ALA A 112 14.96 2.45 -0.56
N SER A 113 14.12 2.91 0.36
CA SER A 113 14.37 2.91 1.80
C SER A 113 13.20 2.22 2.52
N PHE A 114 13.47 1.14 3.21
CA PHE A 114 12.45 0.26 3.79
C PHE A 114 12.27 0.53 5.29
N HIS A 115 11.02 0.73 5.71
CA HIS A 115 10.66 1.04 7.09
C HIS A 115 9.64 0.01 7.61
N TRP A 116 10.08 -0.86 8.51
CA TRP A 116 9.16 -1.68 9.26
C TRP A 116 8.53 -0.83 10.36
N ALA A 117 7.36 -0.27 10.08
CA ALA A 117 6.75 0.71 10.95
C ALA A 117 5.23 0.78 10.75
N ASN A 118 4.52 1.15 11.82
CA ASN A 118 3.12 1.52 11.71
C ASN A 118 3.00 2.86 10.98
N ALA A 119 2.30 2.87 9.86
CA ALA A 119 2.09 4.03 9.01
C ALA A 119 1.50 5.23 9.77
N LEU A 120 0.63 5.01 10.75
CA LEU A 120 -0.03 6.07 11.50
C LEU A 120 0.90 6.84 12.43
N THR A 121 1.98 6.21 12.89
CA THR A 121 2.97 6.78 13.82
C THR A 121 4.30 7.11 13.17
N TRP A 122 4.54 6.60 11.96
CA TRP A 122 5.77 6.87 11.23
C TRP A 122 5.97 8.37 10.98
N ARG A 123 7.22 8.81 11.02
CA ARG A 123 7.62 10.17 10.71
C ARG A 123 8.65 10.15 9.60
N ALA A 124 8.35 10.86 8.52
CA ALA A 124 9.27 11.00 7.41
C ALA A 124 10.56 11.72 7.87
N PRO A 125 11.74 11.22 7.47
CA PRO A 125 13.01 11.90 7.79
C PRO A 125 13.09 13.33 7.23
N LYS A 126 12.41 13.56 6.12
CA LYS A 126 12.21 14.87 5.47
C LYS A 126 10.77 14.97 4.99
N LEU A 127 10.27 16.19 4.83
CA LEU A 127 8.96 16.39 4.21
C LEU A 127 8.96 15.90 2.76
N LEU A 128 7.90 15.21 2.39
CA LEU A 128 7.79 14.48 1.13
C LEU A 128 7.24 15.34 -0.01
N ASP A 129 7.72 15.09 -1.22
CA ASP A 129 7.22 15.69 -2.46
C ASP A 129 5.91 15.03 -2.91
N ALA A 130 5.83 13.71 -2.80
CA ALA A 130 4.61 12.96 -3.09
C ALA A 130 4.45 11.74 -2.18
N ILE A 131 3.20 11.27 -2.07
CA ILE A 131 2.85 10.02 -1.40
C ILE A 131 1.97 9.21 -2.32
N LEU A 132 2.25 7.91 -2.40
CA LEU A 132 1.40 6.89 -3.01
C LEU A 132 0.69 6.14 -1.89
N MET A 133 -0.57 5.78 -2.09
CA MET A 133 -1.31 5.09 -1.07
C MET A 133 -2.47 4.26 -1.63
N ASN A 134 -2.49 2.98 -1.30
CA ASN A 134 -3.65 2.11 -1.37
C ASN A 134 -4.00 1.68 0.07
N PRO A 135 -4.72 2.52 0.84
CA PRO A 135 -4.89 2.30 2.26
C PRO A 135 -5.77 1.08 2.55
N PRO A 136 -5.51 0.34 3.64
CA PRO A 136 -6.38 -0.73 4.07
C PRO A 136 -7.76 -0.16 4.42
N PHE A 137 -8.82 -0.82 3.94
CA PHE A 137 -10.22 -0.42 4.18
C PHE A 137 -11.01 -1.47 4.99
N HIS A 138 -10.34 -2.55 5.41
CA HIS A 138 -10.92 -3.59 6.26
C HIS A 138 -10.00 -3.89 7.45
N THR A 139 -10.56 -3.83 8.67
CA THR A 139 -10.03 -4.52 9.83
C THR A 139 -11.00 -5.66 10.15
N GLY A 140 -10.74 -6.85 9.63
CA GLY A 140 -11.67 -7.99 9.76
C GLY A 140 -12.81 -7.96 8.74
N ARG A 141 -14.09 -8.08 9.19
CA ARG A 141 -15.26 -8.28 8.31
C ARG A 141 -16.01 -7.01 7.94
N SER A 142 -15.73 -5.88 8.56
CA SER A 142 -16.39 -4.60 8.28
C SER A 142 -15.43 -3.61 7.64
N ALA A 143 -15.96 -2.80 6.72
CA ALA A 143 -15.23 -1.65 6.22
C ALA A 143 -15.11 -0.62 7.36
N GLU A 144 -13.89 -0.19 7.67
CA GLU A 144 -13.62 0.88 8.65
C GLU A 144 -13.05 2.11 7.93
N PRO A 145 -13.90 3.04 7.48
CA PRO A 145 -13.44 4.27 6.84
C PRO A 145 -12.52 5.11 7.72
N SER A 146 -12.65 4.98 9.06
CA SER A 146 -11.81 5.66 10.06
C SER A 146 -10.31 5.37 9.90
N LEU A 147 -9.96 4.13 9.52
CA LEU A 147 -8.57 3.77 9.28
C LEU A 147 -8.03 4.52 8.06
N GLY A 148 -8.75 4.52 6.94
CA GLY A 148 -8.37 5.28 5.74
C GLY A 148 -8.25 6.78 6.01
N ILE A 149 -9.14 7.36 6.82
CA ILE A 149 -9.05 8.77 7.26
C ILE A 149 -7.76 9.00 8.06
N SER A 150 -7.37 8.07 8.93
CA SER A 150 -6.12 8.17 9.69
C SER A 150 -4.89 8.14 8.78
N PHE A 151 -4.92 7.33 7.71
CA PHE A 151 -3.89 7.32 6.67
C PHE A 151 -3.84 8.64 5.90
N ILE A 152 -4.99 9.22 5.51
CA ILE A 152 -5.09 10.54 4.87
C ILE A 152 -4.44 11.61 5.75
N ASN A 153 -4.74 11.64 7.04
CA ASN A 153 -4.15 12.57 8.00
C ASN A 153 -2.63 12.38 8.13
N THR A 154 -2.16 11.14 8.11
CA THR A 154 -0.72 10.86 8.12
C THR A 154 -0.04 11.40 6.86
N ALA A 155 -0.63 11.17 5.68
CA ALA A 155 -0.11 11.70 4.43
C ALA A 155 -0.05 13.23 4.45
N ALA A 156 -1.11 13.89 4.91
CA ALA A 156 -1.14 15.34 5.00
C ALA A 156 -0.04 15.93 5.92
N ARG A 157 0.31 15.24 7.02
CA ARG A 157 1.40 15.67 7.92
C ARG A 157 2.80 15.43 7.33
N ALA A 158 2.96 14.38 6.54
CA ALA A 158 4.26 14.01 5.98
C ALA A 158 4.64 14.80 4.72
N LEU A 159 3.66 15.33 3.98
CA LEU A 159 3.87 16.11 2.77
C LEU A 159 4.36 17.54 3.08
N ARG A 160 5.30 18.03 2.25
CA ARG A 160 5.64 19.46 2.25
C ARG A 160 4.49 20.32 1.70
N PRO A 161 4.50 21.63 1.95
CA PRO A 161 3.62 22.55 1.24
C PRO A 161 3.76 22.40 -0.29
N GLY A 162 2.65 22.19 -0.98
CA GLY A 162 2.62 21.88 -2.41
C GLY A 162 2.93 20.44 -2.78
N GLY A 163 3.26 19.57 -1.83
CA GLY A 163 3.37 18.12 -2.04
C GLY A 163 2.02 17.46 -2.33
N VAL A 164 2.02 16.30 -2.95
CA VAL A 164 0.82 15.67 -3.53
C VAL A 164 0.63 14.26 -2.97
N LEU A 165 -0.60 13.94 -2.61
CA LEU A 165 -1.06 12.58 -2.33
C LEU A 165 -1.75 12.00 -3.56
N TYR A 166 -1.31 10.84 -4.02
CA TYR A 166 -2.02 9.98 -4.96
C TYR A 166 -2.57 8.77 -4.21
N MET A 167 -3.89 8.64 -4.20
CA MET A 167 -4.56 7.61 -3.41
C MET A 167 -5.62 6.90 -4.23
N VAL A 168 -5.60 5.57 -4.19
CA VAL A 168 -6.73 4.77 -4.68
C VAL A 168 -7.66 4.40 -3.53
N ALA A 169 -8.95 4.39 -3.80
CA ALA A 169 -9.98 3.95 -2.86
C ALA A 169 -11.13 3.24 -3.57
N ASN A 170 -11.87 2.40 -2.84
CA ASN A 170 -13.13 1.87 -3.33
C ASN A 170 -14.12 3.01 -3.61
N ALA A 171 -14.83 2.94 -4.74
CA ALA A 171 -15.69 4.01 -5.22
C ALA A 171 -16.82 4.44 -4.26
N HIS A 172 -17.26 3.51 -3.38
CA HIS A 172 -18.31 3.77 -2.39
C HIS A 172 -17.81 4.37 -1.06
N LEU A 173 -16.50 4.40 -0.82
CA LEU A 173 -15.95 4.94 0.44
C LEU A 173 -15.92 6.48 0.40
N PRO A 174 -16.50 7.15 1.41
CA PRO A 174 -16.65 8.61 1.41
C PRO A 174 -15.41 9.30 1.98
N TYR A 175 -14.30 9.29 1.24
CA TYR A 175 -13.05 9.93 1.67
C TYR A 175 -12.93 11.41 1.27
N GLU A 176 -13.80 11.88 0.38
CA GLU A 176 -13.81 13.28 -0.08
C GLU A 176 -13.79 14.28 1.07
N PRO A 177 -14.68 14.19 2.09
CA PRO A 177 -14.68 15.17 3.20
C PRO A 177 -13.36 15.18 3.99
N ALA A 178 -12.75 14.02 4.21
CA ALA A 178 -11.48 13.92 4.95
C ALA A 178 -10.31 14.49 4.13
N LEU A 179 -10.32 14.28 2.82
CA LEU A 179 -9.34 14.86 1.91
C LEU A 179 -9.50 16.39 1.84
N GLU A 180 -10.72 16.91 1.66
CA GLU A 180 -11.01 18.34 1.62
C GLU A 180 -10.67 19.06 2.94
N GLN A 181 -10.81 18.37 4.07
CA GLN A 181 -10.39 18.89 5.37
C GLN A 181 -8.86 19.03 5.46
N SER A 182 -8.10 18.11 4.87
CA SER A 182 -6.64 18.00 5.05
C SER A 182 -5.84 18.64 3.92
N PHE A 183 -6.42 18.80 2.74
CA PHE A 183 -5.77 19.30 1.53
C PHE A 183 -6.49 20.53 0.98
N VAL A 184 -5.81 21.36 0.18
CA VAL A 184 -6.37 22.61 -0.38
C VAL A 184 -6.95 22.40 -1.77
N ASP A 185 -6.55 21.33 -2.44
CA ASP A 185 -6.99 20.98 -3.77
C ASP A 185 -7.14 19.46 -3.82
N VAL A 186 -8.32 18.98 -4.19
CA VAL A 186 -8.69 17.57 -4.23
C VAL A 186 -9.40 17.29 -5.54
N GLU A 187 -8.80 16.43 -6.34
CA GLU A 187 -9.31 16.03 -7.65
C GLU A 187 -9.53 14.51 -7.68
N VAL A 188 -10.58 14.06 -8.35
CA VAL A 188 -10.77 12.67 -8.76
C VAL A 188 -10.22 12.53 -10.17
N MET A 189 -8.97 12.08 -10.30
CA MET A 189 -8.27 11.93 -11.59
C MET A 189 -8.91 10.89 -12.50
N ALA A 190 -9.36 9.79 -11.90
CA ALA A 190 -10.01 8.69 -12.62
C ALA A 190 -11.01 7.94 -11.73
N ARG A 191 -12.02 7.35 -12.37
CA ARG A 191 -13.06 6.58 -11.68
C ARG A 191 -13.52 5.39 -12.51
N THR A 192 -13.74 4.26 -11.84
CA THR A 192 -14.45 3.09 -12.37
C THR A 192 -15.68 2.80 -11.49
N THR A 193 -16.42 1.76 -11.78
CA THR A 193 -17.51 1.28 -10.89
C THR A 193 -16.99 0.79 -9.54
N ARG A 194 -15.72 0.39 -9.44
CA ARG A 194 -15.12 -0.22 -8.23
C ARG A 194 -14.20 0.74 -7.48
N PHE A 195 -13.47 1.59 -8.19
CA PHE A 195 -12.39 2.40 -7.65
C PHE A 195 -12.47 3.85 -8.10
N LYS A 196 -11.86 4.74 -7.31
CA LYS A 196 -11.56 6.12 -7.66
C LYS A 196 -10.13 6.46 -7.26
N ILE A 197 -9.47 7.27 -8.09
CA ILE A 197 -8.12 7.76 -7.84
C ILE A 197 -8.22 9.23 -7.46
N PHE A 198 -7.69 9.56 -6.30
CA PHE A 198 -7.57 10.93 -5.82
C PHE A 198 -6.17 11.47 -6.05
N CYS A 199 -6.11 12.74 -6.46
CA CYS A 199 -4.94 13.60 -6.37
C CYS A 199 -5.28 14.72 -5.38
N ALA A 200 -4.52 14.83 -4.29
CA ALA A 200 -4.78 15.83 -3.25
C ALA A 200 -3.51 16.61 -2.90
N LYS A 201 -3.56 17.95 -3.00
CA LYS A 201 -2.42 18.84 -2.84
C LYS A 201 -2.36 19.46 -1.46
N ARG A 202 -1.19 19.39 -0.81
CA ARG A 202 -0.95 20.01 0.49
C ARG A 202 -0.83 21.53 0.40
N GLY A 203 -1.67 22.25 1.15
CA GLY A 203 -1.63 23.71 1.22
C GLY A 203 -0.44 24.25 2.03
N ARG A 204 -0.10 25.52 1.82
CA ARG A 204 0.94 26.20 2.59
C ARG A 204 0.54 26.50 4.03
N ASN A 205 -0.75 26.72 4.32
CA ASN A 205 -1.26 27.26 5.58
C ASN A 205 -2.24 26.31 6.32
N LYS A 206 -2.52 25.11 5.84
CA LYS A 206 -3.30 24.13 6.61
C LYS A 206 -2.36 23.46 7.64
N ILE A 207 -2.36 23.99 8.86
CA ILE A 207 -1.79 23.32 10.04
C ILE A 207 -2.86 22.35 10.55
N LEU A 208 -2.51 21.06 10.61
CA LEU A 208 -3.36 20.02 11.19
C LEU A 208 -3.19 19.96 12.68
#